data_3c736c3c025d37a2bfa0bf60fd82943a
#
_entry.id   3c736c3c025d37a2bfa0bf60fd82943a
#
_cell.length_a   1.000
_cell.length_b   1.000
_cell.length_c   1.000
_cell.angle_alpha   90.00
_cell.angle_beta   90.00
_cell.angle_gamma   90.00
#
_symmetry.space_group_name_H-M   'P 1'
#
loop_
_entity.id
_entity.type
_entity.pdbx_description
1 polymer ?
#
loop_
_entity_poly.entity_id
_entity_poly.type
_entity_poly.pdbx_seq_one_letter_code
_entity_poly.pdbx_strand_id
1 'polypeptide(L)'
;AARPLTGFGWDAFAPAFELFRTPPVLSAAQVNLGHNTYLTLWVELGLVVGSLPLVALALIARRCLQNYRRRTSLLAPPVAAMGAMLTAGLHSLGDFSLEIQANVFLFLAILALGIARHRGETDVVAKAK
;
A
#
# COMPACT_ATOMS: atom_id res chain seq x y z
N ALA A 1 -0.01 1.45 28.29
CA ALA A 1 1.25 0.83 27.84
C ALA A 1 1.27 0.82 26.32
N ALA A 2 2.41 1.16 25.71
CA ALA A 2 2.61 1.04 24.26
C ALA A 2 2.48 -0.44 23.84
N ARG A 3 1.88 -0.69 22.68
CA ARG A 3 1.67 -2.05 22.12
C ARG A 3 2.33 -2.19 20.75
N PRO A 4 3.67 -2.11 20.65
CA PRO A 4 4.35 -2.02 19.37
C PRO A 4 4.20 -3.26 18.49
N LEU A 5 4.01 -4.44 19.06
CA LEU A 5 3.89 -5.68 18.30
C LEU A 5 2.45 -6.01 17.89
N THR A 6 1.48 -5.71 18.74
CA THR A 6 0.07 -6.12 18.56
C THR A 6 -0.85 -4.99 18.12
N GLY A 7 -0.40 -3.72 18.25
CA GLY A 7 -1.24 -2.55 17.99
C GLY A 7 -2.37 -2.38 19.01
N PHE A 8 -3.27 -1.46 18.69
CA PHE A 8 -4.44 -1.14 19.52
C PHE A 8 -5.74 -1.77 19.00
N GLY A 9 -5.73 -2.30 17.79
CA GLY A 9 -6.88 -2.89 17.10
C GLY A 9 -7.26 -2.09 15.86
N TRP A 10 -8.06 -2.71 15.00
CA TRP A 10 -8.59 -2.08 13.79
C TRP A 10 -9.45 -0.87 14.16
N ASP A 11 -9.34 0.21 13.38
CA ASP A 11 -10.06 1.48 13.60
C ASP A 11 -9.81 2.13 15.00
N ALA A 12 -8.65 1.81 15.59
CA ALA A 12 -8.29 2.28 16.92
C ALA A 12 -7.33 3.48 16.91
N PHE A 13 -7.05 4.09 15.76
CA PHE A 13 -6.11 5.22 15.68
C PHE A 13 -6.55 6.39 16.56
N ALA A 14 -7.80 6.85 16.42
CA ALA A 14 -8.31 8.00 17.18
C ALA A 14 -8.28 7.77 18.69
N PRO A 15 -8.88 6.68 19.25
CA PRO A 15 -8.79 6.42 20.68
C PRO A 15 -7.36 6.15 21.17
N ALA A 16 -6.50 5.52 20.36
CA ALA A 16 -5.10 5.34 20.71
C ALA A 16 -4.36 6.68 20.80
N PHE A 17 -4.61 7.57 19.86
CA PHE A 17 -4.03 8.93 19.87
C PHE A 17 -4.42 9.70 21.12
N GLU A 18 -5.69 9.66 21.54
CA GLU A 18 -6.16 10.33 22.75
C GLU A 18 -5.50 9.82 24.05
N LEU A 19 -5.10 8.55 24.11
CA LEU A 19 -4.38 7.99 25.27
C LEU A 19 -2.98 8.61 25.47
N PHE A 20 -2.37 9.12 24.41
CA PHE A 20 -1.03 9.71 24.45
C PHE A 20 -1.01 11.22 24.28
N ARG A 21 -2.19 11.83 24.12
CA ARG A 21 -2.36 13.26 23.94
C ARG A 21 -1.97 13.99 25.21
N THR A 22 -0.96 14.84 25.14
CA THR A 22 -0.54 15.69 26.28
C THR A 22 -1.03 17.14 26.07
N PRO A 23 -1.68 17.77 27.09
CA PRO A 23 -1.88 19.21 27.08
C PRO A 23 -0.48 19.90 27.10
N PRO A 24 -0.18 20.93 26.32
CA PRO A 24 -1.05 21.94 25.73
C PRO A 24 -1.20 21.82 24.19
N VAL A 25 -0.76 20.77 23.57
CA VAL A 25 -0.67 20.70 22.09
C VAL A 25 -2.04 20.72 21.41
N LEU A 26 -3.14 20.57 22.15
CA LEU A 26 -4.41 20.22 21.55
C LEU A 26 -5.62 20.74 22.30
N SER A 27 -5.81 22.03 22.28
CA SER A 27 -7.14 22.60 22.46
C SER A 27 -7.99 22.32 21.21
N ALA A 28 -9.06 21.60 21.33
CA ALA A 28 -10.23 21.57 20.44
C ALA A 28 -10.17 20.79 19.09
N ALA A 29 -9.08 20.36 18.54
CA ALA A 29 -9.11 19.57 17.31
C ALA A 29 -9.33 18.07 17.62
N GLN A 30 -10.42 17.49 17.13
CA GLN A 30 -10.59 16.04 17.11
C GLN A 30 -9.74 15.46 15.96
N VAL A 31 -8.76 14.63 16.30
CA VAL A 31 -7.93 13.93 15.34
C VAL A 31 -8.55 12.54 15.12
N ASN A 32 -9.38 12.42 14.09
CA ASN A 32 -10.09 11.18 13.79
C ASN A 32 -9.30 10.25 12.87
N LEU A 33 -8.37 10.80 12.06
CA LEU A 33 -7.58 10.06 11.07
C LEU A 33 -6.10 10.45 11.17
N GLY A 34 -5.24 9.46 11.03
CA GLY A 34 -3.81 9.69 10.86
C GLY A 34 -3.52 10.19 9.45
N HIS A 35 -2.91 11.38 9.30
CA HIS A 35 -2.44 11.85 8.00
C HIS A 35 -1.17 11.11 7.53
N ASN A 36 -1.05 9.83 7.86
CA ASN A 36 0.02 8.95 7.44
C ASN A 36 -0.45 7.50 7.57
N THR A 37 -0.76 6.89 6.43
CA THR A 37 -1.29 5.52 6.35
C THR A 37 -0.33 4.48 6.98
N TYR A 38 0.99 4.69 6.91
CA TYR A 38 1.95 3.76 7.53
C TYR A 38 1.85 3.78 9.05
N LEU A 39 1.77 4.97 9.63
CA LEU A 39 1.62 5.12 11.09
C LEU A 39 0.27 4.58 11.55
N THR A 40 -0.81 4.81 10.81
CA THR A 40 -2.14 4.24 11.10
C THR A 40 -2.04 2.72 11.15
N LEU A 41 -1.49 2.08 10.11
CA LEU A 41 -1.30 0.62 10.07
C LEU A 41 -0.49 0.09 11.28
N TRP A 42 0.58 0.75 11.65
CA TRP A 42 1.42 0.30 12.77
C TRP A 42 0.78 0.56 14.12
N VAL A 43 0.06 1.66 14.30
CA VAL A 43 -0.69 1.93 15.55
C VAL A 43 -1.80 0.91 15.72
N GLU A 44 -2.54 0.63 14.68
CA GLU A 44 -3.70 -0.27 14.76
C GLU A 44 -3.33 -1.74 14.79
N LEU A 45 -2.47 -2.20 13.89
CA LEU A 45 -2.15 -3.61 13.69
C LEU A 45 -0.82 -4.05 14.32
N GLY A 46 -0.05 -3.10 14.85
CA GLY A 46 1.32 -3.33 15.32
C GLY A 46 2.32 -3.44 14.17
N LEU A 47 3.60 -3.41 14.52
CA LEU A 47 4.69 -3.40 13.53
C LEU A 47 4.71 -4.64 12.64
N VAL A 48 4.40 -5.81 13.18
CA VAL A 48 4.48 -7.07 12.42
C VAL A 48 3.34 -7.12 11.40
N VAL A 49 2.09 -7.09 11.85
CA VAL A 49 0.93 -7.23 10.97
C VAL A 49 0.76 -6.00 10.07
N GLY A 50 0.97 -4.79 10.61
CA GLY A 50 0.90 -3.54 9.86
C GLY A 50 1.97 -3.41 8.76
N SER A 51 3.05 -4.20 8.82
CA SER A 51 4.06 -4.23 7.75
C SER A 51 3.73 -5.23 6.63
N LEU A 52 2.79 -6.14 6.81
CA LEU A 52 2.43 -7.13 5.78
C LEU A 52 1.96 -6.50 4.46
N PRO A 53 1.12 -5.45 4.44
CA PRO A 53 0.77 -4.76 3.20
C PRO A 53 1.98 -4.20 2.46
N LEU A 54 2.97 -3.67 3.19
CA LEU A 54 4.20 -3.12 2.60
C LEU A 54 5.05 -4.22 1.96
N VAL A 55 5.16 -5.38 2.63
CA VAL A 55 5.84 -6.56 2.07
C VAL A 55 5.11 -7.04 0.82
N ALA A 56 3.78 -7.10 0.84
CA ALA A 56 2.98 -7.47 -0.34
C ALA A 56 3.24 -6.51 -1.51
N LEU A 57 3.24 -5.20 -1.27
CA LEU A 57 3.55 -4.18 -2.29
C LEU A 57 4.97 -4.35 -2.85
N ALA A 58 5.96 -4.63 -1.99
CA ALA A 58 7.33 -4.89 -2.45
C ALA A 58 7.42 -6.12 -3.37
N LEU A 59 6.70 -7.19 -3.05
CA LEU A 59 6.62 -8.39 -3.90
C LEU A 59 5.93 -8.10 -5.24
N ILE A 60 4.85 -7.31 -5.24
CA ILE A 60 4.16 -6.85 -6.45
C ILE A 60 5.09 -5.97 -7.29
N ALA A 61 5.80 -5.02 -6.69
CA ALA A 61 6.77 -4.16 -7.37
C ALA A 61 7.87 -4.99 -8.04
N ARG A 62 8.43 -5.97 -7.31
CA ARG A 62 9.40 -6.92 -7.87
C ARG A 62 8.81 -7.67 -9.07
N ARG A 63 7.56 -8.10 -8.99
CA ARG A 63 6.88 -8.79 -10.08
C ARG A 63 6.67 -7.88 -11.30
N CYS A 64 6.22 -6.65 -11.09
CA CYS A 64 6.09 -5.65 -12.15
C CYS A 64 7.43 -5.37 -12.84
N LEU A 65 8.52 -5.23 -12.07
CA LEU A 65 9.85 -5.03 -12.60
C LEU A 65 10.35 -6.24 -13.41
N GLN A 66 10.06 -7.47 -12.96
CA GLN A 66 10.37 -8.68 -13.72
C GLN A 66 9.57 -8.73 -15.03
N ASN A 67 8.28 -8.38 -15.01
CA ASN A 67 7.46 -8.29 -16.19
C ASN A 67 7.99 -7.23 -17.17
N TYR A 68 8.35 -6.05 -16.67
CA TYR A 68 8.95 -4.99 -17.49
C TYR A 68 10.24 -5.45 -18.19
N ARG A 69 11.13 -6.12 -17.46
CA ARG A 69 12.43 -6.58 -18.01
C ARG A 69 12.31 -7.73 -18.99
N ARG A 70 11.25 -8.54 -18.91
CA ARG A 70 11.07 -9.73 -19.74
C ARG A 70 10.20 -9.49 -20.98
N ARG A 71 9.39 -8.42 -20.98
CA ARG A 71 8.48 -8.14 -22.08
C ARG A 71 9.15 -7.30 -23.15
N THR A 72 8.87 -7.63 -24.41
CA THR A 72 9.24 -6.84 -25.58
C THR A 72 8.11 -5.95 -26.07
N SER A 73 6.89 -6.22 -25.62
CA SER A 73 5.67 -5.47 -25.97
C SER A 73 4.78 -5.29 -24.74
N LEU A 74 3.81 -4.36 -24.80
CA LEU A 74 2.85 -4.07 -23.75
C LEU A 74 3.53 -3.75 -22.39
N LEU A 75 4.46 -2.80 -22.41
CA LEU A 75 5.16 -2.33 -21.20
C LEU A 75 4.30 -1.40 -20.33
N ALA A 76 3.24 -0.83 -20.89
CA ALA A 76 2.40 0.16 -20.18
C ALA A 76 1.81 -0.36 -18.86
N PRO A 77 1.24 -1.57 -18.73
CA PRO A 77 0.67 -2.04 -17.47
C PRO A 77 1.68 -2.14 -16.33
N PRO A 78 2.86 -2.78 -16.45
CA PRO A 78 3.83 -2.83 -15.36
C PRO A 78 4.41 -1.46 -15.03
N VAL A 79 4.60 -0.57 -16.01
CA VAL A 79 5.06 0.80 -15.78
C VAL A 79 4.00 1.60 -15.02
N ALA A 80 2.73 1.52 -15.42
CA ALA A 80 1.62 2.18 -14.73
C ALA A 80 1.48 1.70 -13.28
N ALA A 81 1.61 0.38 -13.03
CA ALA A 81 1.56 -0.17 -11.68
C ALA A 81 2.71 0.32 -10.80
N MET A 82 3.94 0.37 -11.33
CA MET A 82 5.09 0.92 -10.60
C MET A 82 4.92 2.41 -10.31
N GLY A 83 4.43 3.19 -11.27
CA GLY A 83 4.10 4.60 -11.09
C GLY A 83 3.03 4.81 -10.02
N ALA A 84 1.95 4.03 -10.06
CA ALA A 84 0.89 4.09 -9.06
C ALA A 84 1.41 3.74 -7.65
N MET A 85 2.27 2.72 -7.51
CA MET A 85 2.89 2.38 -6.22
C MET A 85 3.78 3.50 -5.69
N LEU A 86 4.58 4.12 -6.56
CA LEU A 86 5.45 5.24 -6.16
C LEU A 86 4.60 6.44 -5.72
N THR A 87 3.60 6.83 -6.50
CA THR A 87 2.72 7.96 -6.19
C THR A 87 1.93 7.71 -4.91
N ALA A 88 1.27 6.57 -4.79
CA ALA A 88 0.52 6.21 -3.59
C ALA A 88 1.43 6.10 -2.36
N GLY A 89 2.61 5.49 -2.51
CA GLY A 89 3.58 5.37 -1.43
C GLY A 89 4.07 6.72 -0.90
N LEU A 90 4.41 7.64 -1.78
CA LEU A 90 4.82 9.00 -1.39
C LEU A 90 3.65 9.79 -0.78
N HIS A 91 2.47 9.70 -1.39
CA HIS A 91 1.28 10.41 -0.91
C HIS A 91 0.85 9.93 0.49
N SER A 92 0.94 8.65 0.76
CA SER A 92 0.61 8.04 2.06
C SER A 92 1.51 8.45 3.22
N LEU A 93 2.62 9.16 2.95
CA LEU A 93 3.46 9.76 4.01
C LEU A 93 2.79 10.97 4.67
N GLY A 94 1.88 11.65 3.98
CA GLY A 94 1.24 12.86 4.47
C GLY A 94 -0.28 12.87 4.32
N ASP A 95 -0.88 11.76 3.91
CA ASP A 95 -2.32 11.67 3.65
C ASP A 95 -2.85 10.25 3.87
N PHE A 96 -4.17 10.14 3.99
CA PHE A 96 -4.95 8.92 4.21
C PHE A 96 -5.69 8.43 2.95
N SER A 97 -5.26 8.82 1.75
CA SER A 97 -5.97 8.51 0.50
C SER A 97 -6.14 7.02 0.23
N LEU A 98 -5.25 6.15 0.73
CA LEU A 98 -5.40 4.69 0.67
C LEU A 98 -6.34 4.11 1.76
N GLU A 99 -6.89 4.93 2.63
CA GLU A 99 -7.97 4.53 3.57
C GLU A 99 -9.35 4.70 2.92
N ILE A 100 -9.42 5.40 1.77
CA ILE A 100 -10.65 5.55 0.98
C ILE A 100 -10.82 4.34 0.07
N GLN A 101 -11.91 3.58 0.26
CA GLN A 101 -12.16 2.32 -0.45
C GLN A 101 -12.10 2.44 -1.97
N ALA A 102 -12.65 3.50 -2.55
CA ALA A 102 -12.62 3.72 -4.00
C ALA A 102 -11.19 3.81 -4.54
N ASN A 103 -10.30 4.51 -3.83
CA ASN A 103 -8.90 4.64 -4.19
C ASN A 103 -8.17 3.28 -4.08
N VAL A 104 -8.47 2.52 -3.02
CA VAL A 104 -7.89 1.18 -2.83
C VAL A 104 -8.30 0.25 -3.97
N PHE A 105 -9.57 0.21 -4.36
CA PHE A 105 -10.02 -0.65 -5.46
C PHE A 105 -9.36 -0.28 -6.78
N LEU A 106 -9.28 1.01 -7.12
CA LEU A 106 -8.59 1.48 -8.31
C LEU A 106 -7.10 1.12 -8.28
N PHE A 107 -6.45 1.35 -7.15
CA PHE A 107 -5.04 1.02 -6.95
C PHE A 107 -4.80 -0.48 -7.14
N LEU A 108 -5.58 -1.35 -6.50
CA LEU A 108 -5.47 -2.80 -6.64
C LEU A 108 -5.73 -3.27 -8.07
N ALA A 109 -6.69 -2.66 -8.79
CA ALA A 109 -6.94 -2.97 -10.19
C ALA A 109 -5.73 -2.65 -11.08
N ILE A 110 -5.08 -1.50 -10.87
CA ILE A 110 -3.86 -1.13 -11.59
C ILE A 110 -2.72 -2.11 -11.28
N LEU A 111 -2.54 -2.49 -10.00
CA LEU A 111 -1.53 -3.46 -9.60
C LEU A 111 -1.78 -4.84 -10.23
N ALA A 112 -3.03 -5.30 -10.25
CA ALA A 112 -3.41 -6.56 -10.87
C ALA A 112 -3.06 -6.59 -12.37
N LEU A 113 -3.32 -5.50 -13.09
CA LEU A 113 -2.92 -5.36 -14.50
C LEU A 113 -1.40 -5.41 -14.67
N GLY A 114 -0.64 -4.79 -13.76
CA GLY A 114 0.83 -4.78 -13.79
C GLY A 114 1.47 -6.16 -13.64
N ILE A 115 0.86 -7.04 -12.82
CA ILE A 115 1.35 -8.41 -12.59
C ILE A 115 0.74 -9.43 -13.54
N ALA A 116 -0.32 -9.09 -14.29
CA ALA A 116 -1.00 -10.00 -15.21
C ALA A 116 -0.03 -10.57 -16.25
N ARG A 117 -0.19 -11.85 -16.59
CA ARG A 117 0.57 -12.49 -17.67
C ARG A 117 -0.09 -12.16 -19.03
N HIS A 118 0.70 -11.79 -20.00
CA HIS A 118 0.20 -11.59 -21.36
C HIS A 118 0.15 -12.93 -22.11
N ARG A 119 -1.01 -13.29 -22.64
CA ARG A 119 -1.24 -14.60 -23.32
C ARG A 119 -0.37 -14.81 -24.57
N GLY A 120 0.03 -13.74 -25.27
CA GLY A 120 0.86 -13.81 -26.49
C GLY A 120 2.31 -14.28 -26.24
N GLU A 121 2.81 -14.25 -25.01
CA GLU A 121 4.17 -14.64 -24.70
C GLU A 121 4.30 -16.18 -24.53
N THR A 122 3.23 -16.85 -24.13
CA THR A 122 3.16 -18.31 -24.00
C THR A 122 3.10 -19.01 -25.34
N ASP A 123 2.44 -18.41 -26.34
CA ASP A 123 2.27 -19.03 -27.67
C ASP A 123 3.57 -18.96 -28.52
N VAL A 124 4.40 -17.94 -28.32
CA VAL A 124 5.70 -17.81 -29.01
C VAL A 124 6.71 -18.82 -28.47
N VAL A 125 6.75 -19.02 -27.15
CA VAL A 125 7.65 -20.00 -26.51
C VAL A 125 7.20 -21.44 -26.80
N ALA A 126 5.90 -21.69 -26.88
CA ALA A 126 5.35 -23.02 -27.23
C ALA A 126 5.60 -23.40 -28.70
N LYS A 127 5.66 -22.42 -29.63
CA LYS A 127 5.95 -22.66 -31.05
C LYS A 127 7.46 -22.75 -31.36
N ALA A 128 8.32 -22.35 -30.43
CA ALA A 128 9.79 -22.40 -30.59
C ALA A 128 10.43 -23.68 -30.04
N LYS A 129 9.62 -24.60 -29.48
CA LYS A 129 10.02 -25.96 -29.09
C LYS A 129 9.43 -26.98 -30.03
#